data_749de1161b108756d353fe6acac16c45
#
_entry.id   749de1161b108756d353fe6acac16c45
#
_cell.length_a   1.000
_cell.length_b   1.000
_cell.length_c   1.000
_cell.angle_alpha   90.00
_cell.angle_beta   90.00
_cell.angle_gamma   90.00
#
_symmetry.space_group_name_H-M   'P 1'
#
loop_
_entity.id
_entity.type
_entity.pdbx_description
1 polymer ?
#
loop_
_entity_poly.entity_id
_entity_poly.type
_entity_poly.pdbx_seq_one_letter_code
_entity_poly.pdbx_strand_id
1 'polypeptide(L)'
;MNQALRLFLGLGLATKETYSLTDKLLGFLNLVPPIFLFLTPLNAASAAVLSIQGYPPWDKCILGFIAVAFAGGGIVALNSYIDRDRDRIIWPERPIPSGRIKANNALVYAISLFIGALLFSWFFFNPVTFFILLVALILGSLYSVYLRDKVGYLSLPPIVGLVYLGGWAAFSPETLFTNPLPWYLYFLGLVWQAAHIMIYYPLHVTSGVNGKPAMKLPAFFFIPSLRLAVGIGIGFLILTIVLSSLLPLLAPLNAPYLILVLATGIYALISGIRFLRDASNKERGLKTFTSLTVFRLTISVAILLDIFIYHQL
;
A
#
# COMPACT_ATOMS: atom_id res chain seq x y z
N MET A 1 -11.14 -19.96 -4.99
CA MET A 1 -10.32 -18.85 -5.56
C MET A 1 -9.29 -19.47 -6.49
N ASN A 2 -9.21 -19.03 -7.74
CA ASN A 2 -8.28 -19.60 -8.70
C ASN A 2 -6.81 -19.23 -8.42
N GLN A 3 -5.88 -19.95 -9.06
CA GLN A 3 -4.43 -19.80 -8.80
C GLN A 3 -3.89 -18.41 -9.21
N ALA A 4 -4.42 -17.82 -10.30
CA ALA A 4 -4.04 -16.49 -10.77
C ALA A 4 -4.41 -15.40 -9.75
N LEU A 5 -5.61 -15.47 -9.16
CA LEU A 5 -6.04 -14.51 -8.13
C LEU A 5 -5.22 -14.67 -6.84
N ARG A 6 -4.86 -15.91 -6.45
CA ARG A 6 -3.96 -16.14 -5.30
C ARG A 6 -2.58 -15.51 -5.54
N LEU A 7 -2.02 -15.68 -6.75
CA LEU A 7 -0.75 -15.06 -7.12
C LEU A 7 -0.85 -13.53 -7.06
N PHE A 8 -1.89 -12.96 -7.67
CA PHE A 8 -2.12 -11.52 -7.71
C PHE A 8 -2.21 -10.88 -6.32
N LEU A 9 -2.86 -11.57 -5.38
CA LEU A 9 -3.03 -11.11 -3.99
C LEU A 9 -1.90 -11.51 -3.05
N GLY A 10 -0.89 -12.28 -3.51
CA GLY A 10 0.22 -12.75 -2.67
C GLY A 10 -0.15 -13.77 -1.60
N LEU A 11 -1.23 -14.51 -1.82
CA LEU A 11 -1.74 -15.50 -0.86
C LEU A 11 -1.02 -16.85 -0.89
N GLY A 12 0.09 -16.94 -1.62
CA GLY A 12 0.82 -18.18 -1.83
C GLY A 12 0.15 -19.12 -2.86
N LEU A 13 0.93 -20.05 -3.37
CA LEU A 13 0.49 -21.06 -4.33
C LEU A 13 0.55 -22.44 -3.66
N ALA A 14 -0.12 -23.44 -4.22
CA ALA A 14 -0.09 -24.80 -3.70
C ALA A 14 1.35 -25.29 -3.48
N THR A 15 1.58 -25.92 -2.34
CA THR A 15 2.89 -26.52 -2.02
C THR A 15 3.13 -27.78 -2.83
N LYS A 16 4.39 -28.03 -3.19
CA LYS A 16 4.85 -29.22 -3.93
C LYS A 16 6.07 -29.78 -3.22
N GLU A 17 6.36 -31.04 -3.42
CA GLU A 17 7.59 -31.67 -2.92
C GLU A 17 8.86 -31.12 -3.61
N THR A 18 8.74 -30.82 -4.90
CA THR A 18 9.84 -30.21 -5.70
C THR A 18 9.31 -29.04 -6.52
N TYR A 19 10.16 -28.05 -6.77
CA TYR A 19 9.83 -26.84 -7.50
C TYR A 19 10.66 -26.70 -8.77
N SER A 20 9.99 -26.58 -9.91
CA SER A 20 10.60 -26.26 -11.20
C SER A 20 11.16 -24.84 -11.22
N LEU A 21 11.91 -24.48 -12.26
CA LEU A 21 12.37 -23.11 -12.47
C LEU A 21 11.19 -22.13 -12.59
N THR A 22 10.14 -22.50 -13.30
CA THR A 22 8.92 -21.70 -13.44
C THR A 22 8.25 -21.48 -12.09
N ASP A 23 8.16 -22.51 -11.23
CA ASP A 23 7.61 -22.36 -9.88
C ASP A 23 8.41 -21.35 -9.03
N LYS A 24 9.75 -21.34 -9.18
CA LYS A 24 10.64 -20.41 -8.49
C LYS A 24 10.47 -18.97 -9.01
N LEU A 25 10.38 -18.78 -10.34
CA LEU A 25 10.11 -17.47 -10.93
C LEU A 25 8.75 -16.91 -10.47
N LEU A 26 7.70 -17.73 -10.51
CA LEU A 26 6.41 -17.38 -9.92
C LEU A 26 6.49 -17.12 -8.41
N GLY A 27 7.41 -17.77 -7.72
CA GLY A 27 7.71 -17.51 -6.31
C GLY A 27 8.24 -16.09 -6.07
N PHE A 28 9.15 -15.59 -6.91
CA PHE A 28 9.64 -14.21 -6.83
C PHE A 28 8.52 -13.18 -7.12
N LEU A 29 7.67 -13.43 -8.11
CA LEU A 29 6.48 -12.61 -8.36
C LEU A 29 5.49 -12.66 -7.18
N ASN A 30 5.42 -13.78 -6.46
CA ASN A 30 4.54 -13.91 -5.29
C ASN A 30 5.15 -13.30 -4.01
N LEU A 31 6.49 -13.14 -3.93
CA LEU A 31 7.13 -12.34 -2.88
C LEU A 31 6.72 -10.87 -2.95
N VAL A 32 6.51 -10.36 -4.16
CA VAL A 32 6.03 -9.01 -4.43
C VAL A 32 4.69 -9.12 -5.17
N PRO A 33 3.57 -9.21 -4.43
CA PRO A 33 2.26 -9.40 -5.06
C PRO A 33 1.99 -8.33 -6.11
N PRO A 34 1.52 -8.70 -7.32
CA PRO A 34 1.28 -7.77 -8.42
C PRO A 34 0.42 -6.56 -8.04
N ILE A 35 -0.56 -6.74 -7.15
CA ILE A 35 -1.39 -5.62 -6.67
C ILE A 35 -0.55 -4.47 -6.08
N PHE A 36 0.53 -4.76 -5.35
CA PHE A 36 1.39 -3.73 -4.78
C PHE A 36 2.28 -3.07 -5.82
N LEU A 37 2.63 -3.81 -6.91
CA LEU A 37 3.37 -3.25 -8.04
C LEU A 37 2.57 -2.19 -8.81
N PHE A 38 1.24 -2.18 -8.71
CA PHE A 38 0.39 -1.19 -9.35
C PHE A 38 -0.12 -0.12 -8.38
N LEU A 39 -0.57 -0.53 -7.20
CA LEU A 39 -1.22 0.39 -6.25
C LEU A 39 -0.28 1.53 -5.81
N THR A 40 0.96 1.20 -5.44
CA THR A 40 1.93 2.19 -4.97
C THR A 40 2.37 3.16 -6.07
N PRO A 41 2.75 2.71 -7.29
CA PRO A 41 3.04 3.60 -8.41
C PRO A 41 1.87 4.49 -8.83
N LEU A 42 0.63 4.00 -8.79
CA LEU A 42 -0.54 4.83 -9.12
C LEU A 42 -0.74 5.98 -8.14
N ASN A 43 -0.43 5.77 -6.84
CA ASN A 43 -0.48 6.87 -5.88
C ASN A 43 0.63 7.92 -6.16
N ALA A 44 1.84 7.50 -6.51
CA ALA A 44 2.90 8.42 -6.91
C ALA A 44 2.52 9.17 -8.21
N ALA A 45 1.98 8.45 -9.19
CA ALA A 45 1.55 9.04 -10.46
C ALA A 45 0.44 10.08 -10.27
N SER A 46 -0.54 9.83 -9.38
CA SER A 46 -1.58 10.82 -9.09
C SER A 46 -1.01 12.13 -8.51
N ALA A 47 0.00 12.05 -7.66
CA ALA A 47 0.69 13.24 -7.14
C ALA A 47 1.54 13.93 -8.24
N ALA A 48 2.19 13.14 -9.08
CA ALA A 48 3.00 13.67 -10.20
C ALA A 48 2.16 14.47 -11.20
N VAL A 49 1.02 13.95 -11.65
CA VAL A 49 0.15 14.67 -12.60
C VAL A 49 -0.46 15.93 -11.97
N LEU A 50 -0.80 15.90 -10.68
CA LEU A 50 -1.29 17.09 -9.98
C LEU A 50 -0.20 18.13 -9.78
N SER A 51 1.06 17.75 -9.64
CA SER A 51 2.17 18.68 -9.42
C SER A 51 2.42 19.60 -10.62
N ILE A 52 2.18 19.10 -11.84
CA ILE A 52 2.36 19.82 -13.10
C ILE A 52 1.04 20.13 -13.82
N GLN A 53 -0.09 19.74 -13.21
CA GLN A 53 -1.44 19.87 -13.78
C GLN A 53 -1.56 19.29 -15.20
N GLY A 54 -0.90 18.14 -15.43
CA GLY A 54 -0.81 17.49 -16.74
C GLY A 54 -0.09 16.15 -16.64
N TYR A 55 0.27 15.59 -17.80
CA TYR A 55 1.01 14.34 -17.87
C TYR A 55 2.50 14.59 -18.07
N PRO A 56 3.37 13.99 -17.24
CA PRO A 56 4.80 13.96 -17.51
C PRO A 56 5.10 13.23 -18.83
N PRO A 57 6.29 13.46 -19.44
CA PRO A 57 6.76 12.67 -20.56
C PRO A 57 6.69 11.15 -20.29
N TRP A 58 6.27 10.36 -21.28
CA TRP A 58 6.00 8.93 -21.12
C TRP A 58 7.20 8.12 -20.61
N ASP A 59 8.41 8.47 -21.05
CA ASP A 59 9.64 7.87 -20.54
C ASP A 59 9.78 8.08 -19.04
N LYS A 60 9.52 9.30 -18.54
CA LYS A 60 9.54 9.62 -17.11
C LYS A 60 8.44 8.91 -16.34
N CYS A 61 7.23 8.76 -16.92
CA CYS A 61 6.16 7.99 -16.32
C CYS A 61 6.57 6.52 -16.11
N ILE A 62 7.16 5.89 -17.14
CA ILE A 62 7.62 4.51 -17.08
C ILE A 62 8.75 4.35 -16.05
N LEU A 63 9.75 5.23 -16.10
CA LEU A 63 10.89 5.19 -15.17
C LEU A 63 10.46 5.42 -13.71
N GLY A 64 9.54 6.34 -13.46
CA GLY A 64 8.95 6.58 -12.16
C GLY A 64 8.13 5.40 -11.66
N PHE A 65 7.34 4.79 -12.53
CA PHE A 65 6.59 3.58 -12.21
C PHE A 65 7.54 2.45 -11.77
N ILE A 66 8.62 2.21 -12.51
CA ILE A 66 9.62 1.18 -12.19
C ILE A 66 10.30 1.50 -10.85
N ALA A 67 10.74 2.74 -10.63
CA ALA A 67 11.40 3.15 -9.38
C ALA A 67 10.51 2.89 -8.15
N VAL A 68 9.24 3.29 -8.22
CA VAL A 68 8.28 3.10 -7.12
C VAL A 68 7.89 1.62 -6.95
N ALA A 69 7.73 0.88 -8.05
CA ALA A 69 7.46 -0.57 -8.01
C ALA A 69 8.63 -1.32 -7.36
N PHE A 70 9.87 -0.96 -7.66
CA PHE A 70 11.07 -1.54 -7.04
C PHE A 70 11.14 -1.20 -5.56
N ALA A 71 10.89 0.04 -5.17
CA ALA A 71 10.89 0.46 -3.77
C ALA A 71 9.84 -0.30 -2.95
N GLY A 72 8.58 -0.29 -3.39
CA GLY A 72 7.49 -1.00 -2.74
C GLY A 72 7.72 -2.51 -2.73
N GLY A 73 8.16 -3.07 -3.86
CA GLY A 73 8.50 -4.47 -4.00
C GLY A 73 9.62 -4.92 -3.06
N GLY A 74 10.67 -4.12 -2.96
CA GLY A 74 11.78 -4.39 -2.05
C GLY A 74 11.36 -4.41 -0.58
N ILE A 75 10.51 -3.45 -0.15
CA ILE A 75 9.96 -3.43 1.22
C ILE A 75 9.12 -4.68 1.50
N VAL A 76 8.26 -5.10 0.57
CA VAL A 76 7.41 -6.29 0.74
C VAL A 76 8.25 -7.58 0.74
N ALA A 77 9.26 -7.68 -0.12
CA ALA A 77 10.18 -8.82 -0.15
C ALA A 77 11.02 -8.92 1.14
N LEU A 78 11.52 -7.78 1.64
CA LEU A 78 12.23 -7.71 2.93
C LEU A 78 11.31 -8.11 4.07
N ASN A 79 10.08 -7.62 4.09
CA ASN A 79 9.09 -8.01 5.11
C ASN A 79 8.84 -9.53 5.09
N SER A 80 8.71 -10.14 3.90
CA SER A 80 8.56 -11.60 3.76
C SER A 80 9.78 -12.37 4.29
N TYR A 81 11.00 -11.83 4.11
CA TYR A 81 12.21 -12.40 4.69
C TYR A 81 12.23 -12.33 6.22
N ILE A 82 11.88 -11.18 6.79
CA ILE A 82 11.83 -10.97 8.26
C ILE A 82 10.75 -11.85 8.88
N ASP A 83 9.60 -11.96 8.26
CA ASP A 83 8.44 -12.67 8.78
C ASP A 83 8.46 -14.19 8.53
N ARG A 84 9.45 -14.73 7.85
CA ARG A 84 9.49 -16.11 7.38
C ARG A 84 9.16 -17.18 8.43
N ASP A 85 9.60 -16.98 9.68
CA ASP A 85 9.37 -17.95 10.74
C ASP A 85 7.93 -17.87 11.29
N ARG A 86 7.36 -16.67 11.36
CA ARG A 86 5.95 -16.44 11.67
C ARG A 86 5.06 -16.97 10.55
N ASP A 87 5.43 -16.71 9.30
CA ASP A 87 4.69 -17.12 8.12
C ASP A 87 4.66 -18.65 7.96
N ARG A 88 5.66 -19.39 8.44
CA ARG A 88 5.61 -20.88 8.48
C ARG A 88 4.40 -21.41 9.25
N ILE A 89 3.94 -20.65 10.23
CA ILE A 89 2.81 -21.04 11.08
C ILE A 89 1.48 -20.55 10.49
N ILE A 90 1.45 -19.31 9.98
CA ILE A 90 0.21 -18.63 9.58
C ILE A 90 -0.08 -18.82 8.08
N TRP A 91 0.97 -18.80 7.25
CA TRP A 91 0.90 -18.81 5.78
C TRP A 91 1.93 -19.78 5.19
N PRO A 92 1.85 -21.09 5.46
CA PRO A 92 2.85 -22.06 5.03
C PRO A 92 3.02 -22.15 3.50
N GLU A 93 2.02 -21.72 2.74
CA GLU A 93 2.05 -21.70 1.28
C GLU A 93 2.78 -20.47 0.67
N ARG A 94 3.22 -19.51 1.47
CA ARG A 94 4.05 -18.38 0.99
C ARG A 94 5.39 -18.87 0.44
N PRO A 95 6.04 -18.09 -0.46
CA PRO A 95 7.24 -18.56 -1.18
C PRO A 95 8.40 -19.04 -0.30
N ILE A 96 8.70 -18.35 0.79
CA ILE A 96 9.81 -18.73 1.69
C ILE A 96 9.40 -19.89 2.61
N PRO A 97 8.27 -19.85 3.34
CA PRO A 97 7.83 -20.96 4.17
C PRO A 97 7.67 -22.28 3.42
N SER A 98 7.13 -22.24 2.19
CA SER A 98 6.95 -23.44 1.36
C SER A 98 8.27 -24.03 0.81
N GLY A 99 9.41 -23.35 1.00
CA GLY A 99 10.69 -23.75 0.40
C GLY A 99 10.83 -23.44 -1.10
N ARG A 100 9.83 -22.78 -1.72
CA ARG A 100 9.87 -22.39 -3.14
C ARG A 100 11.01 -21.41 -3.43
N ILE A 101 11.26 -20.48 -2.49
CA ILE A 101 12.38 -19.52 -2.52
C ILE A 101 13.20 -19.70 -1.25
N LYS A 102 14.53 -19.82 -1.40
CA LYS A 102 15.45 -19.77 -0.26
C LYS A 102 15.42 -18.37 0.37
N ALA A 103 15.44 -18.29 1.71
CA ALA A 103 15.40 -17.03 2.43
C ALA A 103 16.50 -16.04 1.99
N ASN A 104 17.73 -16.50 1.83
CA ASN A 104 18.85 -15.66 1.35
C ASN A 104 18.60 -15.09 -0.06
N ASN A 105 17.98 -15.87 -0.95
CA ASN A 105 17.64 -15.37 -2.29
C ASN A 105 16.54 -14.28 -2.23
N ALA A 106 15.59 -14.40 -1.31
CA ALA A 106 14.59 -13.37 -1.07
C ALA A 106 15.21 -12.08 -0.52
N LEU A 107 16.20 -12.18 0.38
CA LEU A 107 16.94 -11.02 0.90
C LEU A 107 17.75 -10.33 -0.21
N VAL A 108 18.50 -11.11 -1.00
CA VAL A 108 19.25 -10.57 -2.15
C VAL A 108 18.31 -9.87 -3.13
N TYR A 109 17.17 -10.48 -3.42
CA TYR A 109 16.14 -9.88 -4.28
C TYR A 109 15.63 -8.54 -3.72
N ALA A 110 15.31 -8.47 -2.42
CA ALA A 110 14.87 -7.23 -1.77
C ALA A 110 15.93 -6.12 -1.88
N ILE A 111 17.20 -6.44 -1.60
CA ILE A 111 18.34 -5.50 -1.70
C ILE A 111 18.54 -5.04 -3.15
N SER A 112 18.46 -5.95 -4.11
CA SER A 112 18.56 -5.61 -5.54
C SER A 112 17.47 -4.64 -5.98
N LEU A 113 16.24 -4.82 -5.50
CA LEU A 113 15.14 -3.90 -5.76
C LEU A 113 15.37 -2.52 -5.10
N PHE A 114 15.92 -2.47 -3.89
CA PHE A 114 16.28 -1.20 -3.24
C PHE A 114 17.36 -0.43 -4.02
N ILE A 115 18.43 -1.13 -4.40
CA ILE A 115 19.51 -0.54 -5.21
C ILE A 115 18.94 -0.04 -6.54
N GLY A 116 18.14 -0.86 -7.23
CA GLY A 116 17.48 -0.47 -8.48
C GLY A 116 16.62 0.79 -8.30
N ALA A 117 15.76 0.84 -7.28
CA ALA A 117 14.91 2.00 -7.00
C ALA A 117 15.75 3.29 -6.79
N LEU A 118 16.83 3.21 -6.00
CA LEU A 118 17.71 4.35 -5.74
C LEU A 118 18.46 4.79 -6.99
N LEU A 119 18.99 3.85 -7.79
CA LEU A 119 19.67 4.16 -9.06
C LEU A 119 18.70 4.84 -10.04
N PHE A 120 17.48 4.30 -10.22
CA PHE A 120 16.48 4.92 -11.08
C PHE A 120 16.13 6.34 -10.59
N SER A 121 15.96 6.54 -9.29
CA SER A 121 15.68 7.85 -8.73
C SER A 121 16.83 8.84 -8.94
N TRP A 122 18.08 8.40 -8.73
CA TRP A 122 19.27 9.23 -8.87
C TRP A 122 19.53 9.68 -10.30
N PHE A 123 19.45 8.74 -11.27
CA PHE A 123 19.82 9.03 -12.65
C PHE A 123 18.71 9.68 -13.47
N PHE A 124 17.44 9.46 -13.12
CA PHE A 124 16.31 9.87 -13.96
C PHE A 124 15.44 10.98 -13.36
N PHE A 125 15.60 11.30 -12.09
CA PHE A 125 14.84 12.34 -11.41
C PHE A 125 15.78 13.38 -10.76
N ASN A 126 15.46 13.83 -9.56
CA ASN A 126 16.18 14.89 -8.87
C ASN A 126 16.59 14.48 -7.44
N PRO A 127 17.55 15.20 -6.80
CA PRO A 127 18.00 14.86 -5.45
C PRO A 127 16.89 14.82 -4.40
N VAL A 128 15.87 15.68 -4.49
CA VAL A 128 14.75 15.70 -3.53
C VAL A 128 13.98 14.39 -3.58
N THR A 129 13.64 13.91 -4.79
CA THR A 129 12.98 12.62 -5.00
C THR A 129 13.85 11.47 -4.49
N PHE A 130 15.15 11.51 -4.76
CA PHE A 130 16.09 10.50 -4.25
C PHE A 130 16.09 10.44 -2.72
N PHE A 131 16.18 11.58 -2.04
CA PHE A 131 16.18 11.60 -0.57
C PHE A 131 14.85 11.18 0.03
N ILE A 132 13.71 11.56 -0.54
CA ILE A 132 12.39 11.08 -0.10
C ILE A 132 12.32 9.55 -0.23
N LEU A 133 12.76 9.00 -1.37
CA LEU A 133 12.79 7.56 -1.59
C LEU A 133 13.72 6.86 -0.60
N LEU A 134 14.92 7.37 -0.38
CA LEU A 134 15.88 6.84 0.60
C LEU A 134 15.27 6.80 2.01
N VAL A 135 14.61 7.88 2.45
CA VAL A 135 13.91 7.94 3.73
C VAL A 135 12.78 6.90 3.77
N ALA A 136 12.00 6.76 2.70
CA ALA A 136 10.93 5.77 2.64
C ALA A 136 11.47 4.33 2.75
N LEU A 137 12.59 4.01 2.11
CA LEU A 137 13.24 2.70 2.20
C LEU A 137 13.81 2.43 3.59
N ILE A 138 14.45 3.42 4.21
CA ILE A 138 14.97 3.31 5.59
C ILE A 138 13.81 3.08 6.57
N LEU A 139 12.77 3.91 6.52
CA LEU A 139 11.63 3.79 7.42
C LEU A 139 10.82 2.51 7.17
N GLY A 140 10.64 2.08 5.91
CA GLY A 140 9.98 0.83 5.56
C GLY A 140 10.76 -0.41 6.02
N SER A 141 12.09 -0.35 5.95
CA SER A 141 12.97 -1.40 6.50
C SER A 141 12.90 -1.41 8.03
N LEU A 142 13.01 -0.24 8.66
CA LEU A 142 12.89 -0.08 10.11
C LEU A 142 11.52 -0.53 10.63
N TYR A 143 10.45 -0.26 9.88
CA TYR A 143 9.12 -0.79 10.18
C TYR A 143 9.13 -2.32 10.21
N SER A 144 9.67 -2.97 9.20
CA SER A 144 9.69 -4.43 9.11
C SER A 144 10.53 -5.08 10.20
N VAL A 145 11.69 -4.49 10.54
CA VAL A 145 12.66 -5.05 11.49
C VAL A 145 12.30 -4.74 12.93
N TYR A 146 11.78 -3.55 13.21
CA TYR A 146 11.66 -3.05 14.57
C TYR A 146 10.32 -2.38 14.92
N LEU A 147 9.87 -1.37 14.14
CA LEU A 147 8.74 -0.53 14.55
C LEU A 147 7.43 -1.32 14.65
N ARG A 148 7.20 -2.26 13.75
CA ARG A 148 6.00 -3.09 13.77
C ARG A 148 5.83 -3.84 15.09
N ASP A 149 6.90 -4.40 15.63
CA ASP A 149 6.86 -5.23 16.83
C ASP A 149 6.94 -4.41 18.13
N LYS A 150 7.56 -3.24 18.09
CA LYS A 150 7.74 -2.35 19.28
C LYS A 150 6.69 -1.25 19.36
N VAL A 151 6.39 -0.59 18.24
CA VAL A 151 5.43 0.51 18.16
C VAL A 151 4.06 0.03 17.65
N GLY A 152 4.06 -0.99 16.79
CA GLY A 152 2.87 -1.59 16.20
C GLY A 152 2.61 -1.13 14.77
N TYR A 153 1.57 -1.71 14.17
CA TYR A 153 1.22 -1.50 12.76
C TYR A 153 0.85 -0.06 12.41
N LEU A 154 0.43 0.75 13.38
CA LEU A 154 0.15 2.18 13.16
C LEU A 154 1.40 3.03 12.92
N SER A 155 2.59 2.47 13.00
CA SER A 155 3.82 3.11 12.51
C SER A 155 3.98 3.07 10.98
N LEU A 156 3.15 2.28 10.26
CA LEU A 156 3.16 2.18 8.80
C LEU A 156 2.52 3.39 8.07
N PRO A 157 1.37 3.96 8.49
CA PRO A 157 0.71 5.04 7.79
C PRO A 157 1.60 6.23 7.38
N PRO A 158 2.45 6.78 8.24
CA PRO A 158 3.35 7.87 7.84
C PRO A 158 4.31 7.50 6.70
N ILE A 159 4.75 6.23 6.65
CA ILE A 159 5.68 5.73 5.62
C ILE A 159 4.97 5.62 4.27
N VAL A 160 3.73 5.14 4.28
CA VAL A 160 2.92 4.98 3.06
C VAL A 160 2.57 6.33 2.44
N GLY A 161 2.39 7.37 3.25
CA GLY A 161 2.15 8.74 2.76
C GLY A 161 3.31 9.30 1.94
N LEU A 162 4.57 8.92 2.22
CA LEU A 162 5.76 9.41 1.51
C LEU A 162 5.72 9.19 0.00
N VAL A 163 4.96 8.21 -0.48
CA VAL A 163 4.80 7.94 -1.90
C VAL A 163 4.23 9.13 -2.67
N TYR A 164 3.33 9.90 -2.06
CA TYR A 164 2.77 11.11 -2.68
C TYR A 164 3.78 12.25 -2.73
N LEU A 165 4.57 12.43 -1.65
CA LEU A 165 5.64 13.44 -1.64
C LEU A 165 6.71 13.13 -2.68
N GLY A 166 7.09 11.84 -2.82
CA GLY A 166 8.03 11.38 -3.84
C GLY A 166 7.51 11.60 -5.26
N GLY A 167 6.25 11.26 -5.51
CA GLY A 167 5.60 11.48 -6.81
C GLY A 167 5.52 12.96 -7.19
N TRP A 168 5.16 13.83 -6.25
CA TRP A 168 5.17 15.30 -6.44
C TRP A 168 6.57 15.83 -6.72
N ALA A 169 7.52 15.52 -5.84
CA ALA A 169 8.90 16.00 -5.95
C ALA A 169 9.61 15.55 -7.22
N ALA A 170 9.17 14.46 -7.83
CA ALA A 170 9.76 13.97 -9.08
C ALA A 170 9.66 15.01 -10.22
N PHE A 171 8.64 15.89 -10.20
CA PHE A 171 8.38 16.84 -11.27
C PHE A 171 8.29 18.29 -10.81
N SER A 172 8.04 18.53 -9.52
CA SER A 172 7.92 19.89 -8.95
C SER A 172 8.56 19.96 -7.56
N PRO A 173 9.87 19.66 -7.44
CA PRO A 173 10.55 19.63 -6.15
C PRO A 173 10.57 21.00 -5.45
N GLU A 174 10.59 22.10 -6.21
CA GLU A 174 10.62 23.49 -5.72
C GLU A 174 9.32 23.89 -5.01
N THR A 175 8.20 23.27 -5.37
CA THR A 175 6.90 23.56 -4.76
C THR A 175 6.55 22.64 -3.60
N LEU A 176 7.37 21.65 -3.29
CA LEU A 176 7.08 20.61 -2.27
C LEU A 176 6.75 21.21 -0.89
N PHE A 177 7.42 22.26 -0.49
CA PHE A 177 7.24 22.90 0.82
C PHE A 177 6.39 24.17 0.79
N THR A 178 6.13 24.73 -0.38
CA THR A 178 5.36 25.97 -0.56
C THR A 178 3.92 25.70 -0.96
N ASN A 179 3.64 24.57 -1.62
CA ASN A 179 2.30 24.16 -2.00
C ASN A 179 1.71 23.22 -0.92
N PRO A 180 0.49 23.45 -0.42
CA PRO A 180 -0.14 22.57 0.58
C PRO A 180 -0.58 21.22 0.00
N LEU A 181 -0.77 21.09 -1.33
CA LEU A 181 -1.38 19.93 -1.95
C LEU A 181 -0.58 18.63 -1.77
N PRO A 182 0.77 18.56 -1.92
CA PRO A 182 1.52 17.33 -1.67
C PRO A 182 1.37 16.82 -0.22
N TRP A 183 1.31 17.72 0.75
CA TRP A 183 1.10 17.39 2.15
C TRP A 183 -0.33 16.95 2.44
N TYR A 184 -1.30 17.53 1.74
CA TYR A 184 -2.68 17.06 1.79
C TYR A 184 -2.80 15.62 1.27
N LEU A 185 -2.18 15.31 0.14
CA LEU A 185 -2.13 13.94 -0.41
C LEU A 185 -1.40 12.97 0.53
N TYR A 186 -0.29 13.41 1.13
CA TYR A 186 0.43 12.66 2.17
C TYR A 186 -0.52 12.30 3.32
N PHE A 187 -1.24 13.29 3.85
CA PHE A 187 -2.17 13.10 4.96
C PHE A 187 -3.36 12.22 4.57
N LEU A 188 -3.91 12.40 3.37
CA LEU A 188 -4.96 11.52 2.83
C LEU A 188 -4.50 10.05 2.77
N GLY A 189 -3.30 9.81 2.29
CA GLY A 189 -2.69 8.47 2.24
C GLY A 189 -2.47 7.88 3.63
N LEU A 190 -2.02 8.70 4.59
CA LEU A 190 -1.83 8.31 5.99
C LEU A 190 -3.15 7.88 6.63
N VAL A 191 -4.21 8.71 6.49
CA VAL A 191 -5.53 8.45 7.08
C VAL A 191 -6.15 7.18 6.47
N TRP A 192 -6.06 7.03 5.15
CA TRP A 192 -6.53 5.82 4.49
C TRP A 192 -5.80 4.57 5.01
N GLN A 193 -4.47 4.63 5.16
CA GLN A 193 -3.70 3.49 5.65
C GLN A 193 -4.06 3.15 7.10
N ALA A 194 -4.38 4.14 7.93
CA ALA A 194 -4.87 3.90 9.28
C ALA A 194 -6.23 3.19 9.27
N ALA A 195 -7.17 3.61 8.41
CA ALA A 195 -8.44 2.91 8.21
C ALA A 195 -8.22 1.45 7.81
N HIS A 196 -7.34 1.23 6.83
CA HIS A 196 -7.01 -0.09 6.30
C HIS A 196 -6.44 -1.02 7.39
N ILE A 197 -5.52 -0.53 8.23
CA ILE A 197 -4.95 -1.31 9.34
C ILE A 197 -6.02 -1.67 10.38
N MET A 198 -6.87 -0.73 10.75
CA MET A 198 -7.92 -0.96 11.74
C MET A 198 -8.97 -1.97 11.27
N ILE A 199 -9.32 -1.96 10.00
CA ILE A 199 -10.23 -2.96 9.39
C ILE A 199 -9.53 -4.32 9.24
N TYR A 200 -8.23 -4.33 8.98
CA TYR A 200 -7.44 -5.57 8.83
C TYR A 200 -7.12 -6.25 10.16
N TYR A 201 -7.03 -5.48 11.25
CA TYR A 201 -6.69 -5.98 12.58
C TYR A 201 -7.57 -7.17 13.05
N PRO A 202 -8.92 -7.13 12.99
CA PRO A 202 -9.74 -8.27 13.38
C PRO A 202 -9.45 -9.55 12.60
N LEU A 203 -9.12 -9.44 11.31
CA LEU A 203 -8.78 -10.59 10.46
C LEU A 203 -7.52 -11.31 10.95
N HIS A 204 -6.56 -10.57 11.50
CA HIS A 204 -5.32 -11.13 12.03
C HIS A 204 -5.43 -11.64 13.46
N VAL A 205 -6.19 -10.96 14.30
CA VAL A 205 -6.43 -11.42 15.69
C VAL A 205 -7.17 -12.75 15.68
N THR A 206 -8.18 -12.90 14.83
CA THR A 206 -8.95 -14.16 14.71
C THR A 206 -8.16 -15.28 14.01
N SER A 207 -7.04 -14.96 13.37
CA SER A 207 -6.14 -15.93 12.70
C SER A 207 -4.91 -16.26 13.54
N GLY A 208 -4.83 -15.75 14.79
CA GLY A 208 -3.70 -15.96 15.68
C GLY A 208 -3.44 -17.43 16.03
N VAL A 209 -2.18 -17.75 16.32
CA VAL A 209 -1.71 -19.08 16.70
C VAL A 209 -1.55 -19.15 18.22
N ASN A 210 -2.02 -20.23 18.82
CA ASN A 210 -1.92 -20.48 20.27
C ASN A 210 -2.50 -19.34 21.14
N GLY A 211 -3.60 -18.70 20.70
CA GLY A 211 -4.26 -17.63 21.44
C GLY A 211 -3.52 -16.29 21.45
N LYS A 212 -2.37 -16.18 20.74
CA LYS A 212 -1.66 -14.91 20.57
C LYS A 212 -2.08 -14.26 19.26
N PRO A 213 -2.44 -12.95 19.25
CA PRO A 213 -2.78 -12.25 18.02
C PRO A 213 -1.55 -12.20 17.11
N ALA A 214 -1.76 -12.45 15.81
CA ALA A 214 -0.71 -12.31 14.80
C ALA A 214 -0.28 -10.84 14.60
N MET A 215 -1.07 -9.89 15.11
CA MET A 215 -0.88 -8.45 14.97
C MET A 215 -0.90 -7.78 16.34
N LYS A 216 0.09 -6.93 16.64
CA LYS A 216 0.12 -6.09 17.83
C LYS A 216 -0.20 -4.65 17.46
N LEU A 217 -1.10 -4.02 18.21
CA LEU A 217 -1.24 -2.57 18.20
C LEU A 217 -0.30 -1.95 19.25
N PRO A 218 0.07 -0.68 19.09
CA PRO A 218 0.86 0.02 20.10
C PRO A 218 0.26 -0.11 21.49
N ALA A 219 1.08 -0.24 22.52
CA ALA A 219 0.65 -0.45 23.91
C ALA A 219 -0.26 0.67 24.44
N PHE A 220 -0.15 1.90 23.90
CA PHE A 220 -1.03 3.02 24.25
C PHE A 220 -2.40 2.99 23.52
N PHE A 221 -2.56 2.13 22.50
CA PHE A 221 -3.85 1.87 21.87
C PHE A 221 -4.43 0.56 22.44
N PHE A 222 -4.97 0.63 23.64
CA PHE A 222 -5.74 -0.50 24.17
C PHE A 222 -7.07 -0.58 23.41
N ILE A 223 -7.19 -1.57 22.54
CA ILE A 223 -8.42 -1.86 21.81
C ILE A 223 -9.09 -3.08 22.47
N PRO A 224 -10.08 -2.86 23.35
CA PRO A 224 -10.67 -3.92 24.15
C PRO A 224 -11.56 -4.88 23.34
N SER A 225 -11.93 -4.52 22.11
CA SER A 225 -12.79 -5.36 21.29
C SER A 225 -12.55 -5.18 19.80
N LEU A 226 -12.83 -6.25 19.03
CA LEU A 226 -12.78 -6.23 17.57
C LEU A 226 -13.75 -5.18 16.99
N ARG A 227 -14.92 -5.01 17.63
CA ARG A 227 -15.92 -4.02 17.24
C ARG A 227 -15.39 -2.60 17.36
N LEU A 228 -14.63 -2.29 18.42
CA LEU A 228 -14.02 -0.98 18.57
C LEU A 228 -12.95 -0.74 17.49
N ALA A 229 -12.14 -1.74 17.16
CA ALA A 229 -11.17 -1.64 16.07
C ALA A 229 -11.84 -1.29 14.73
N VAL A 230 -12.91 -2.03 14.38
CA VAL A 230 -13.69 -1.75 13.16
C VAL A 230 -14.33 -0.36 13.22
N GLY A 231 -14.85 0.05 14.38
CA GLY A 231 -15.45 1.38 14.58
C GLY A 231 -14.42 2.51 14.34
N ILE A 232 -13.23 2.40 14.91
CA ILE A 232 -12.12 3.34 14.66
C ILE A 232 -11.73 3.34 13.17
N GLY A 233 -11.64 2.16 12.55
CA GLY A 233 -11.38 2.03 11.11
C GLY A 233 -12.43 2.73 10.24
N ILE A 234 -13.70 2.63 10.62
CA ILE A 234 -14.80 3.36 9.95
C ILE A 234 -14.65 4.86 10.15
N GLY A 235 -14.26 5.33 11.33
CA GLY A 235 -13.98 6.75 11.58
C GLY A 235 -12.89 7.29 10.64
N PHE A 236 -11.77 6.58 10.50
CA PHE A 236 -10.73 6.92 9.53
C PHE A 236 -11.21 6.81 8.08
N LEU A 237 -12.07 5.84 7.75
CA LEU A 237 -12.66 5.74 6.42
C LEU A 237 -13.56 6.94 6.09
N ILE A 238 -14.40 7.36 7.02
CA ILE A 238 -15.22 8.57 6.85
C ILE A 238 -14.32 9.79 6.63
N LEU A 239 -13.27 9.95 7.43
CA LEU A 239 -12.32 11.03 7.26
C LEU A 239 -11.61 10.95 5.88
N THR A 240 -11.27 9.76 5.40
CA THR A 240 -10.72 9.57 4.06
C THR A 240 -11.70 9.99 2.97
N ILE A 241 -12.98 9.63 3.10
CA ILE A 241 -14.03 10.03 2.16
C ILE A 241 -14.18 11.56 2.14
N VAL A 242 -14.22 12.19 3.31
CA VAL A 242 -14.32 13.66 3.43
C VAL A 242 -13.09 14.32 2.77
N LEU A 243 -11.89 13.92 3.14
CA LEU A 243 -10.66 14.48 2.57
C LEU A 243 -10.61 14.29 1.04
N SER A 244 -10.89 13.08 0.53
CA SER A 244 -10.88 12.87 -0.92
C SER A 244 -11.98 13.68 -1.64
N SER A 245 -13.12 13.92 -1.01
CA SER A 245 -14.19 14.74 -1.58
C SER A 245 -13.89 16.26 -1.56
N LEU A 246 -13.02 16.70 -0.64
CA LEU A 246 -12.56 18.10 -0.57
C LEU A 246 -11.37 18.39 -1.49
N LEU A 247 -10.75 17.38 -2.07
CA LEU A 247 -9.58 17.54 -2.94
C LEU A 247 -9.83 18.47 -4.14
N PRO A 248 -11.02 18.52 -4.78
CA PRO A 248 -11.32 19.49 -5.85
C PRO A 248 -11.26 20.96 -5.43
N LEU A 249 -11.25 21.26 -4.13
CA LEU A 249 -11.04 22.64 -3.64
C LEU A 249 -9.57 23.08 -3.70
N LEU A 250 -8.65 22.14 -3.81
CA LEU A 250 -7.20 22.36 -3.82
C LEU A 250 -6.54 22.00 -5.15
N ALA A 251 -7.23 21.23 -5.99
CA ALA A 251 -6.74 20.70 -7.25
C ALA A 251 -7.80 20.88 -8.34
N PRO A 252 -7.39 21.06 -9.61
CA PRO A 252 -8.32 21.24 -10.72
C PRO A 252 -8.98 19.90 -11.11
N LEU A 253 -9.86 19.41 -10.27
CA LEU A 253 -10.60 18.16 -10.46
C LEU A 253 -12.10 18.42 -10.64
N ASN A 254 -12.72 17.66 -11.53
CA ASN A 254 -14.07 17.87 -12.02
C ASN A 254 -15.09 16.90 -11.41
N ALA A 255 -16.37 17.04 -11.79
CA ALA A 255 -17.46 16.22 -11.28
C ALA A 255 -17.24 14.70 -11.45
N PRO A 256 -16.69 14.14 -12.55
CA PRO A 256 -16.44 12.71 -12.67
C PRO A 256 -15.54 12.15 -11.58
N TYR A 257 -14.48 12.87 -11.19
CA TYR A 257 -13.65 12.49 -10.04
C TYR A 257 -14.51 12.31 -8.79
N LEU A 258 -15.30 13.35 -8.45
CA LEU A 258 -16.10 13.35 -7.24
C LEU A 258 -17.15 12.22 -7.21
N ILE A 259 -17.81 11.97 -8.35
CA ILE A 259 -18.80 10.89 -8.49
C ILE A 259 -18.17 9.53 -8.20
N LEU A 260 -17.02 9.23 -8.82
CA LEU A 260 -16.32 7.96 -8.65
C LEU A 260 -15.85 7.75 -7.21
N VAL A 261 -15.28 8.79 -6.60
CA VAL A 261 -14.76 8.76 -5.24
C VAL A 261 -15.90 8.58 -4.22
N LEU A 262 -17.00 9.32 -4.37
CA LEU A 262 -18.16 9.17 -3.49
C LEU A 262 -18.82 7.81 -3.64
N ALA A 263 -19.03 7.32 -4.86
CA ALA A 263 -19.67 6.03 -5.10
C ALA A 263 -18.86 4.88 -4.45
N THR A 264 -17.55 4.85 -4.65
CA THR A 264 -16.70 3.79 -4.09
C THR A 264 -16.46 3.96 -2.59
N GLY A 265 -16.36 5.21 -2.10
CA GLY A 265 -16.25 5.51 -0.68
C GLY A 265 -17.50 5.12 0.10
N ILE A 266 -18.71 5.43 -0.41
CA ILE A 266 -19.99 5.02 0.18
C ILE A 266 -20.11 3.49 0.17
N TYR A 267 -19.74 2.83 -0.92
CA TYR A 267 -19.72 1.37 -0.98
C TYR A 267 -18.81 0.77 0.10
N ALA A 268 -17.60 1.31 0.28
CA ALA A 268 -16.67 0.90 1.31
C ALA A 268 -17.25 1.13 2.72
N LEU A 269 -17.91 2.28 2.95
CA LEU A 269 -18.57 2.61 4.21
C LEU A 269 -19.70 1.63 4.55
N ILE A 270 -20.58 1.34 3.59
CA ILE A 270 -21.65 0.35 3.76
C ILE A 270 -21.06 -1.03 4.12
N SER A 271 -20.00 -1.43 3.45
CA SER A 271 -19.28 -2.68 3.74
C SER A 271 -18.73 -2.67 5.17
N GLY A 272 -18.09 -1.57 5.59
CA GLY A 272 -17.56 -1.37 6.94
C GLY A 272 -18.65 -1.45 8.02
N ILE A 273 -19.79 -0.79 7.81
CA ILE A 273 -20.94 -0.85 8.75
C ILE A 273 -21.48 -2.28 8.87
N ARG A 274 -21.54 -3.03 7.77
CA ARG A 274 -21.96 -4.45 7.81
C ARG A 274 -20.95 -5.30 8.59
N PHE A 275 -19.65 -5.01 8.49
CA PHE A 275 -18.61 -5.68 9.26
C PHE A 275 -18.67 -5.29 10.74
N LEU A 276 -18.97 -4.04 11.08
CA LEU A 276 -19.11 -3.58 12.46
C LEU A 276 -20.21 -4.33 13.23
N ARG A 277 -21.28 -4.75 12.54
CA ARG A 277 -22.38 -5.53 13.15
C ARG A 277 -21.92 -6.92 13.61
N ASP A 278 -20.90 -7.48 12.94
CA ASP A 278 -20.31 -8.79 13.26
C ASP A 278 -18.81 -8.75 12.91
N ALA A 279 -18.02 -8.15 13.82
CA ALA A 279 -16.59 -7.89 13.63
C ALA A 279 -15.73 -9.18 13.70
N SER A 280 -16.32 -10.32 14.03
CA SER A 280 -15.66 -11.65 14.00
C SER A 280 -15.81 -12.35 12.64
N ASN A 281 -16.69 -11.90 11.79
CA ASN A 281 -17.01 -12.50 10.50
C ASN A 281 -15.92 -12.22 9.47
N LYS A 282 -15.09 -13.23 9.17
CA LYS A 282 -13.97 -13.13 8.24
C LYS A 282 -14.38 -12.72 6.82
N GLU A 283 -15.51 -13.22 6.32
CA GLU A 283 -15.98 -12.91 4.98
C GLU A 283 -16.34 -11.43 4.85
N ARG A 284 -17.09 -10.89 5.82
CA ARG A 284 -17.42 -9.45 5.89
C ARG A 284 -16.16 -8.61 6.02
N GLY A 285 -15.23 -9.03 6.87
CA GLY A 285 -13.95 -8.36 7.03
C GLY A 285 -13.14 -8.31 5.74
N LEU A 286 -13.01 -9.44 5.04
CA LEU A 286 -12.30 -9.51 3.75
C LEU A 286 -12.99 -8.65 2.67
N LYS A 287 -14.33 -8.65 2.62
CA LYS A 287 -15.10 -7.80 1.70
C LYS A 287 -14.86 -6.33 1.98
N THR A 288 -14.84 -5.93 3.25
CA THR A 288 -14.58 -4.54 3.65
C THR A 288 -13.15 -4.14 3.31
N PHE A 289 -12.17 -4.98 3.62
CA PHE A 289 -10.77 -4.79 3.27
C PHE A 289 -10.58 -4.58 1.76
N THR A 290 -11.21 -5.43 0.94
CA THR A 290 -11.16 -5.31 -0.53
C THR A 290 -11.82 -4.01 -1.00
N SER A 291 -12.97 -3.62 -0.41
CA SER A 291 -13.65 -2.38 -0.79
C SER A 291 -12.85 -1.13 -0.45
N LEU A 292 -12.09 -1.12 0.66
CA LEU A 292 -11.16 -0.03 0.99
C LEU A 292 -10.01 0.05 -0.03
N THR A 293 -9.49 -1.09 -0.45
CA THR A 293 -8.42 -1.16 -1.47
C THR A 293 -8.91 -0.63 -2.82
N VAL A 294 -10.13 -1.04 -3.24
CA VAL A 294 -10.78 -0.51 -4.44
C VAL A 294 -11.00 0.99 -4.33
N PHE A 295 -11.48 1.48 -3.19
CA PHE A 295 -11.69 2.91 -2.96
C PHE A 295 -10.38 3.71 -3.13
N ARG A 296 -9.27 3.25 -2.55
CA ARG A 296 -7.96 3.90 -2.74
C ARG A 296 -7.53 3.91 -4.20
N LEU A 297 -7.65 2.76 -4.87
CA LEU A 297 -7.33 2.65 -6.29
C LEU A 297 -8.16 3.65 -7.11
N THR A 298 -9.45 3.77 -6.79
CA THR A 298 -10.37 4.71 -7.46
C THR A 298 -9.92 6.15 -7.27
N ILE A 299 -9.47 6.58 -6.09
CA ILE A 299 -8.97 7.95 -5.87
C ILE A 299 -7.84 8.25 -6.87
N SER A 300 -6.82 7.40 -6.94
CA SER A 300 -5.67 7.62 -7.83
C SER A 300 -6.05 7.54 -9.32
N VAL A 301 -6.84 6.54 -9.70
CA VAL A 301 -7.29 6.39 -11.09
C VAL A 301 -8.21 7.53 -11.51
N ALA A 302 -9.11 7.99 -10.63
CA ALA A 302 -9.99 9.10 -10.92
C ALA A 302 -9.22 10.42 -11.12
N ILE A 303 -8.17 10.68 -10.32
CA ILE A 303 -7.26 11.82 -10.55
C ILE A 303 -6.61 11.73 -11.93
N LEU A 304 -6.03 10.57 -12.26
CA LEU A 304 -5.38 10.36 -13.55
C LEU A 304 -6.34 10.56 -14.73
N LEU A 305 -7.53 9.99 -14.65
CA LEU A 305 -8.55 10.12 -15.69
C LEU A 305 -9.07 11.56 -15.83
N ASP A 306 -9.29 12.24 -14.72
CA ASP A 306 -9.79 13.61 -14.73
C ASP A 306 -8.78 14.56 -15.38
N ILE A 307 -7.52 14.49 -14.98
CA ILE A 307 -6.44 15.28 -15.61
C ILE A 307 -6.28 14.90 -17.09
N PHE A 308 -6.41 13.61 -17.45
CA PHE A 308 -6.34 13.18 -18.85
C PHE A 308 -7.45 13.79 -19.70
N ILE A 309 -8.67 13.79 -19.21
CA ILE A 309 -9.85 14.25 -19.99
C ILE A 309 -9.88 15.77 -20.10
N TYR A 310 -9.55 16.50 -19.06
CA TYR A 310 -9.84 17.94 -18.97
C TYR A 310 -8.60 18.86 -19.10
N HIS A 311 -7.38 18.30 -19.03
CA HIS A 311 -6.15 19.12 -19.05
C HIS A 311 -5.21 18.80 -20.23
N GLN A 312 -5.62 17.95 -21.18
CA GLN A 312 -4.89 17.72 -22.44
C GLN A 312 -5.52 18.48 -23.64
N LEU A 313 -6.59 19.23 -23.42
CA LEU A 313 -7.21 20.13 -24.39
C LEU A 313 -6.84 21.57 -24.07
#